data_9e5de2064d1793cea75a38ff51ddef59
#
_entry.id   9e5de2064d1793cea75a38ff51ddef59
#
_cell.length_a   1.000
_cell.length_b   1.000
_cell.length_c   1.000
_cell.angle_alpha   90.00
_cell.angle_beta   90.00
_cell.angle_gamma   90.00
#
_symmetry.space_group_name_H-M   'P 1'
#
loop_
_entity.id
_entity.type
_entity.pdbx_description
1 polymer ?
#
loop_
_entity_poly.entity_id
_entity_poly.type
_entity_poly.pdbx_seq_one_letter_code
_entity_poly.pdbx_strand_id
1 'polypeptide(L)'
;REEAERRRARRAERPRTSIAFVAVSAGVAVIAGTVAGLAAPGSLSVALGLFIAALVTALAMIVAGATRRRSGFLAFTSVCLLMGGGSAIALTVVAELHIGAYAISNVSSDAATAPFRQTFGYLHVTLVDAPDAHSVSIEKGAGTTLVTVDPGVEVVLRASVGDDASFVLSHDDEWTLLADGPDARSDGPDRTAIETTIASVGPTTTQQVLTVDQESGYIEIRLLGTKRTHE
;
A
#
# COMPACT_ATOMS: atom_id res chain seq x y z
N ARG A 1 28.67 -53.22 3.04
CA ARG A 1 29.61 -52.08 3.16
C ARG A 1 30.15 -51.70 1.77
N GLU A 2 30.56 -52.64 0.95
CA GLU A 2 31.10 -52.39 -0.40
C GLU A 2 30.10 -51.70 -1.36
N GLU A 3 28.80 -51.96 -1.28
CA GLU A 3 27.80 -51.28 -2.11
C GLU A 3 27.66 -49.80 -1.73
N ALA A 4 27.78 -49.48 -0.47
CA ALA A 4 27.74 -48.08 -0.01
C ALA A 4 29.00 -47.31 -0.47
N GLU A 5 30.14 -47.93 -0.48
CA GLU A 5 31.39 -47.35 -1.00
C GLU A 5 31.33 -47.15 -2.52
N ARG A 6 30.83 -48.14 -3.27
CA ARG A 6 30.63 -48.03 -4.73
C ARG A 6 29.62 -46.93 -5.09
N ARG A 7 28.56 -46.72 -4.29
CA ARG A 7 27.63 -45.61 -4.46
C ARG A 7 28.27 -44.26 -4.15
N ARG A 8 29.15 -44.19 -3.13
CA ARG A 8 29.91 -42.97 -2.83
C ARG A 8 30.95 -42.65 -3.91
N ALA A 9 31.66 -43.62 -4.44
CA ALA A 9 32.62 -43.46 -5.52
C ALA A 9 31.94 -42.92 -6.78
N ARG A 10 30.81 -43.54 -7.21
CA ARG A 10 30.02 -43.04 -8.36
C ARG A 10 29.43 -41.65 -8.16
N ARG A 11 29.20 -41.20 -6.92
CA ARG A 11 28.78 -39.81 -6.62
C ARG A 11 29.94 -38.81 -6.67
N ALA A 12 31.17 -39.26 -6.34
CA ALA A 12 32.37 -38.44 -6.40
C ALA A 12 32.87 -38.18 -7.82
N GLU A 13 32.64 -39.15 -8.74
CA GLU A 13 33.02 -39.07 -10.14
C GLU A 13 32.12 -38.17 -11.02
N ARG A 14 30.99 -37.66 -10.50
CA ARG A 14 30.14 -36.77 -11.28
C ARG A 14 30.81 -35.42 -11.45
N PRO A 15 31.08 -34.97 -12.68
CA PRO A 15 31.76 -33.74 -12.96
C PRO A 15 30.96 -32.56 -12.36
N ARG A 16 31.60 -31.76 -11.52
CA ARG A 16 31.05 -30.49 -11.03
C ARG A 16 31.05 -29.49 -12.19
N THR A 17 30.03 -28.59 -12.22
CA THR A 17 30.07 -27.45 -13.13
C THR A 17 31.38 -26.68 -12.94
N SER A 18 32.07 -26.35 -14.02
CA SER A 18 33.32 -25.59 -13.91
C SER A 18 33.02 -24.20 -13.35
N ILE A 19 33.88 -23.70 -12.47
CA ILE A 19 33.76 -22.35 -11.90
C ILE A 19 33.66 -21.30 -13.04
N ALA A 20 34.39 -21.53 -14.13
CA ALA A 20 34.34 -20.67 -15.30
C ALA A 20 32.94 -20.59 -15.93
N PHE A 21 32.23 -21.72 -16.06
CA PHE A 21 30.84 -21.72 -16.57
C PHE A 21 29.89 -20.95 -15.65
N VAL A 22 30.01 -21.12 -14.33
CA VAL A 22 29.21 -20.35 -13.36
C VAL A 22 29.52 -18.87 -13.44
N ALA A 23 30.79 -18.49 -13.54
CA ALA A 23 31.19 -17.08 -13.63
C ALA A 23 30.69 -16.42 -14.91
N VAL A 24 30.78 -17.12 -16.06
CA VAL A 24 30.28 -16.59 -17.34
C VAL A 24 28.77 -16.45 -17.31
N SER A 25 28.03 -17.48 -16.85
CA SER A 25 26.58 -17.39 -16.78
C SER A 25 26.09 -16.31 -15.79
N ALA A 26 26.75 -16.12 -14.66
CA ALA A 26 26.47 -15.04 -13.73
C ALA A 26 26.76 -13.65 -14.36
N GLY A 27 27.88 -13.51 -15.06
CA GLY A 27 28.21 -12.26 -15.79
C GLY A 27 27.18 -11.91 -16.86
N VAL A 28 26.77 -12.87 -17.67
CA VAL A 28 25.71 -12.67 -18.67
C VAL A 28 24.38 -12.31 -18.02
N ALA A 29 24.00 -12.95 -16.90
CA ALA A 29 22.78 -12.63 -16.17
C ALA A 29 22.79 -11.21 -15.62
N VAL A 30 23.91 -10.75 -15.07
CA VAL A 30 24.07 -9.39 -14.56
C VAL A 30 23.95 -8.37 -15.70
N ILE A 31 24.65 -8.59 -16.81
CA ILE A 31 24.59 -7.67 -17.96
C ILE A 31 23.17 -7.61 -18.54
N ALA A 32 22.54 -8.77 -18.77
CA ALA A 32 21.19 -8.82 -19.33
C ALA A 32 20.16 -8.17 -18.38
N GLY A 33 20.26 -8.43 -17.08
CA GLY A 33 19.41 -7.82 -16.07
C GLY A 33 19.57 -6.31 -15.97
N THR A 34 20.82 -5.83 -16.01
CA THR A 34 21.10 -4.38 -15.97
C THR A 34 20.56 -3.67 -17.21
N VAL A 35 20.82 -4.21 -18.41
CA VAL A 35 20.32 -3.65 -19.66
C VAL A 35 18.79 -3.61 -19.67
N ALA A 36 18.14 -4.69 -19.26
CA ALA A 36 16.67 -4.76 -19.16
C ALA A 36 16.11 -3.76 -18.14
N GLY A 37 16.74 -3.63 -16.98
CA GLY A 37 16.36 -2.66 -15.96
C GLY A 37 16.50 -1.21 -16.43
N LEU A 38 17.58 -0.88 -17.12
CA LEU A 38 17.80 0.46 -17.69
C LEU A 38 16.86 0.79 -18.86
N ALA A 39 16.42 -0.23 -19.62
CA ALA A 39 15.48 -0.04 -20.73
C ALA A 39 14.01 0.11 -20.27
N ALA A 40 13.69 -0.29 -19.05
CA ALA A 40 12.33 -0.20 -18.50
C ALA A 40 12.11 1.16 -17.82
N PRO A 41 11.08 1.93 -18.20
CA PRO A 41 10.74 3.17 -17.50
C PRO A 41 10.05 2.89 -16.17
N GLY A 42 10.32 3.73 -15.15
CA GLY A 42 9.54 3.79 -13.92
C GLY A 42 9.94 2.80 -12.82
N SER A 43 9.03 2.60 -11.88
CA SER A 43 9.22 1.85 -10.62
C SER A 43 9.48 0.35 -10.81
N LEU A 44 9.10 -0.22 -11.95
CA LEU A 44 9.25 -1.64 -12.27
C LEU A 44 10.62 -2.01 -12.84
N SER A 45 11.50 -1.04 -13.09
CA SER A 45 12.83 -1.24 -13.72
C SER A 45 13.69 -2.29 -12.98
N VAL A 46 13.75 -2.20 -11.64
CA VAL A 46 14.53 -3.12 -10.80
C VAL A 46 13.95 -4.54 -10.85
N ALA A 47 12.64 -4.66 -10.76
CA ALA A 47 11.96 -5.96 -10.82
C ALA A 47 12.18 -6.65 -12.17
N LEU A 48 12.03 -5.91 -13.28
CA LEU A 48 12.26 -6.44 -14.62
C LEU A 48 13.71 -6.91 -14.80
N GLY A 49 14.67 -6.12 -14.32
CA GLY A 49 16.09 -6.49 -14.35
C GLY A 49 16.37 -7.79 -13.60
N LEU A 50 15.79 -7.98 -12.40
CA LEU A 50 15.94 -9.19 -11.60
C LEU A 50 15.28 -10.42 -12.27
N PHE A 51 14.10 -10.25 -12.90
CA PHE A 51 13.45 -11.35 -13.62
C PHE A 51 14.21 -11.78 -14.87
N ILE A 52 14.76 -10.83 -15.63
CA ILE A 52 15.59 -11.17 -16.80
C ILE A 52 16.88 -11.87 -16.35
N ALA A 53 17.52 -11.40 -15.26
CA ALA A 53 18.67 -12.10 -14.70
C ALA A 53 18.31 -13.51 -14.22
N ALA A 54 17.15 -13.71 -13.59
CA ALA A 54 16.64 -15.02 -13.19
C ALA A 54 16.38 -15.93 -14.41
N LEU A 55 15.81 -15.40 -15.48
CA LEU A 55 15.56 -16.15 -16.72
C LEU A 55 16.89 -16.64 -17.35
N VAL A 56 17.90 -15.79 -17.42
CA VAL A 56 19.23 -16.16 -17.94
C VAL A 56 19.86 -17.25 -17.08
N THR A 57 19.78 -17.14 -15.74
CA THR A 57 20.31 -18.18 -14.85
C THR A 57 19.53 -19.50 -14.99
N ALA A 58 18.22 -19.46 -15.19
CA ALA A 58 17.40 -20.64 -15.44
C ALA A 58 17.79 -21.35 -16.76
N LEU A 59 18.00 -20.57 -17.85
CA LEU A 59 18.50 -21.09 -19.11
C LEU A 59 19.88 -21.76 -18.96
N ALA A 60 20.79 -21.12 -18.21
CA ALA A 60 22.10 -21.70 -17.91
C ALA A 60 21.97 -23.03 -17.12
N MET A 61 20.97 -23.14 -16.22
CA MET A 61 20.68 -24.39 -15.53
C MET A 61 20.20 -25.49 -16.47
N ILE A 62 19.35 -25.18 -17.44
CA ILE A 62 18.89 -26.16 -18.46
C ILE A 62 20.08 -26.69 -19.22
N VAL A 63 20.99 -25.82 -19.67
CA VAL A 63 22.22 -26.22 -20.36
C VAL A 63 23.12 -27.05 -19.46
N ALA A 64 23.32 -26.67 -18.21
CA ALA A 64 24.07 -27.46 -17.24
C ALA A 64 23.42 -28.83 -16.97
N GLY A 65 22.10 -28.89 -16.89
CA GLY A 65 21.33 -30.14 -16.73
C GLY A 65 21.47 -31.06 -17.91
N ALA A 66 21.39 -30.57 -19.16
CA ALA A 66 21.59 -31.30 -20.36
C ALA A 66 23.02 -31.92 -20.45
N THR A 67 24.02 -31.21 -19.91
CA THR A 67 25.42 -31.73 -19.82
C THR A 67 25.65 -32.60 -18.57
N ARG A 68 24.61 -33.05 -17.89
CA ARG A 68 24.64 -33.87 -16.65
C ARG A 68 25.50 -33.31 -15.50
N ARG A 69 25.72 -32.00 -15.47
CA ARG A 69 26.50 -31.33 -14.41
C ARG A 69 25.54 -30.87 -13.28
N ARG A 70 26.02 -30.98 -12.03
CA ARG A 70 25.24 -30.47 -10.88
C ARG A 70 25.44 -28.98 -10.74
N SER A 71 24.36 -28.18 -10.84
CA SER A 71 24.39 -26.72 -10.76
C SER A 71 23.61 -26.17 -9.54
N GLY A 72 23.84 -26.77 -8.35
CA GLY A 72 23.11 -26.34 -7.14
C GLY A 72 23.27 -24.85 -6.81
N PHE A 73 24.44 -24.27 -7.11
CA PHE A 73 24.66 -22.83 -6.93
C PHE A 73 23.78 -21.98 -7.85
N LEU A 74 23.66 -22.34 -9.13
CA LEU A 74 22.79 -21.62 -10.06
C LEU A 74 21.31 -21.72 -9.66
N ALA A 75 20.88 -22.89 -9.14
CA ALA A 75 19.53 -23.05 -8.59
C ALA A 75 19.27 -22.11 -7.42
N PHE A 76 20.19 -22.05 -6.48
CA PHE A 76 20.09 -21.12 -5.35
C PHE A 76 20.03 -19.66 -5.81
N THR A 77 20.93 -19.26 -6.71
CA THR A 77 20.97 -17.90 -7.26
C THR A 77 19.67 -17.55 -7.98
N SER A 78 19.10 -18.46 -8.78
CA SER A 78 17.84 -18.26 -9.47
C SER A 78 16.68 -18.04 -8.48
N VAL A 79 16.61 -18.82 -7.42
CA VAL A 79 15.58 -18.63 -6.36
C VAL A 79 15.75 -17.28 -5.67
N CYS A 80 16.98 -16.88 -5.31
CA CYS A 80 17.23 -15.58 -4.71
C CYS A 80 16.82 -14.41 -5.62
N LEU A 81 17.10 -14.50 -6.92
CA LEU A 81 16.70 -13.48 -7.90
C LEU A 81 15.18 -13.41 -8.08
N LEU A 82 14.50 -14.55 -8.11
CA LEU A 82 13.03 -14.58 -8.17
C LEU A 82 12.39 -14.02 -6.93
N MET A 83 12.91 -14.35 -5.75
CA MET A 83 12.43 -13.78 -4.48
C MET A 83 12.69 -12.27 -4.43
N GLY A 84 13.88 -11.83 -4.82
CA GLY A 84 14.22 -10.40 -4.89
C GLY A 84 13.33 -9.63 -5.87
N GLY A 85 13.12 -10.16 -7.07
CA GLY A 85 12.22 -9.57 -8.07
C GLY A 85 10.77 -9.53 -7.61
N GLY A 86 10.28 -10.61 -7.00
CA GLY A 86 8.93 -10.68 -6.44
C GLY A 86 8.71 -9.68 -5.30
N SER A 87 9.70 -9.54 -4.40
CA SER A 87 9.65 -8.55 -3.32
C SER A 87 9.64 -7.11 -3.86
N ALA A 88 10.42 -6.83 -4.90
CA ALA A 88 10.44 -5.50 -5.51
C ALA A 88 9.08 -5.12 -6.11
N ILE A 89 8.41 -6.05 -6.80
CA ILE A 89 7.05 -5.82 -7.31
C ILE A 89 6.07 -5.63 -6.15
N ALA A 90 6.11 -6.49 -5.14
CA ALA A 90 5.20 -6.41 -4.00
C ALA A 90 5.29 -5.04 -3.31
N LEU A 91 6.51 -4.53 -3.08
CA LEU A 91 6.72 -3.20 -2.48
C LEU A 91 6.18 -2.08 -3.36
N THR A 92 6.36 -2.16 -4.69
CA THR A 92 5.84 -1.18 -5.63
C THR A 92 4.30 -1.17 -5.64
N VAL A 93 3.68 -2.35 -5.70
CA VAL A 93 2.21 -2.50 -5.67
C VAL A 93 1.64 -1.98 -4.35
N VAL A 94 2.27 -2.30 -3.22
CA VAL A 94 1.82 -1.79 -1.90
C VAL A 94 1.93 -0.27 -1.84
N ALA A 95 2.99 0.31 -2.39
CA ALA A 95 3.16 1.76 -2.44
C ALA A 95 2.11 2.44 -3.33
N GLU A 96 1.80 1.88 -4.49
CA GLU A 96 0.79 2.42 -5.42
C GLU A 96 -0.65 2.27 -4.87
N LEU A 97 -0.94 1.19 -4.16
CA LEU A 97 -2.25 0.96 -3.53
C LEU A 97 -2.46 1.75 -2.24
N HIS A 98 -1.45 2.46 -1.75
CA HIS A 98 -1.52 3.19 -0.48
C HIS A 98 -2.12 2.33 0.65
N ILE A 99 -1.58 1.10 0.81
CA ILE A 99 -1.98 0.19 1.88
C ILE A 99 -1.20 0.53 3.14
N GLY A 100 -1.88 0.74 4.27
CA GLY A 100 -1.24 0.98 5.56
C GLY A 100 -1.91 2.07 6.40
N ALA A 101 -1.12 2.71 7.28
CA ALA A 101 -1.56 3.81 8.12
C ALA A 101 -1.02 5.13 7.58
N TYR A 102 -1.92 6.09 7.37
CA TYR A 102 -1.60 7.42 6.90
C TYR A 102 -2.21 8.47 7.81
N ALA A 103 -1.58 9.64 7.85
CA ALA A 103 -2.10 10.82 8.52
C ALA A 103 -2.01 12.02 7.57
N ILE A 104 -3.12 12.73 7.39
CA ILE A 104 -3.21 13.94 6.56
C ILE A 104 -3.86 15.08 7.36
N SER A 105 -3.60 16.29 6.95
CA SER A 105 -4.21 17.49 7.54
C SER A 105 -4.68 18.43 6.45
N ASN A 106 -5.70 19.25 6.73
CA ASN A 106 -6.23 20.27 5.83
C ASN A 106 -5.23 21.39 5.50
N VAL A 107 -4.08 21.45 6.19
CA VAL A 107 -2.96 22.37 5.87
C VAL A 107 -1.82 21.68 5.14
N SER A 108 -1.90 20.38 4.87
CA SER A 108 -0.89 19.67 4.11
C SER A 108 -1.04 19.94 2.61
N SER A 109 0.09 20.11 1.90
CA SER A 109 0.11 20.31 0.44
C SER A 109 -0.54 19.16 -0.32
N ASP A 110 -0.51 17.96 0.25
CA ASP A 110 -1.07 16.75 -0.37
C ASP A 110 -2.61 16.75 -0.36
N ALA A 111 -3.23 17.46 0.59
CA ALA A 111 -4.68 17.61 0.66
C ALA A 111 -5.22 18.63 -0.37
N ALA A 112 -4.39 19.55 -0.81
CA ALA A 112 -4.80 20.71 -1.63
C ALA A 112 -5.01 20.39 -3.12
N THR A 113 -4.41 19.34 -3.66
CA THR A 113 -4.24 19.17 -5.13
C THR A 113 -5.00 18.00 -5.74
N ALA A 114 -5.37 16.97 -4.99
CA ALA A 114 -6.10 15.81 -5.49
C ALA A 114 -6.77 15.06 -4.33
N PRO A 115 -7.82 14.26 -4.59
CA PRO A 115 -8.35 13.36 -3.56
C PRO A 115 -7.25 12.41 -3.06
N PHE A 116 -7.14 12.28 -1.75
CA PHE A 116 -6.26 11.29 -1.13
C PHE A 116 -6.84 9.90 -1.36
N ARG A 117 -6.09 9.04 -2.03
CA ARG A 117 -6.53 7.69 -2.40
C ARG A 117 -5.87 6.64 -1.54
N GLN A 118 -6.67 5.78 -0.90
CA GLN A 118 -6.21 4.65 -0.11
C GLN A 118 -7.07 3.41 -0.38
N THR A 119 -6.45 2.29 -0.76
CA THR A 119 -7.22 1.07 -1.01
C THR A 119 -7.62 0.37 0.29
N PHE A 120 -6.69 0.28 1.26
CA PHE A 120 -6.95 -0.40 2.52
C PHE A 120 -6.07 0.13 3.66
N GLY A 121 -6.65 0.24 4.87
CA GLY A 121 -5.89 0.53 6.07
C GLY A 121 -6.51 1.56 7.00
N TYR A 122 -5.67 2.26 7.75
CA TYR A 122 -6.06 3.30 8.70
C TYR A 122 -5.70 4.68 8.16
N LEU A 123 -6.66 5.60 8.15
CA LEU A 123 -6.46 6.99 7.78
C LEU A 123 -6.85 7.90 8.93
N HIS A 124 -5.93 8.76 9.36
CA HIS A 124 -6.20 9.82 10.32
C HIS A 124 -6.19 11.17 9.61
N VAL A 125 -7.29 11.88 9.68
CA VAL A 125 -7.46 13.21 9.10
C VAL A 125 -7.62 14.21 10.22
N THR A 126 -6.83 15.27 10.21
CA THR A 126 -6.95 16.36 11.20
C THR A 126 -7.39 17.64 10.49
N LEU A 127 -8.53 18.16 10.89
CA LEU A 127 -9.05 19.45 10.43
C LEU A 127 -8.75 20.51 11.49
N VAL A 128 -7.76 21.35 11.19
CA VAL A 128 -7.33 22.43 12.07
C VAL A 128 -7.93 23.77 11.65
N ASP A 129 -8.13 24.66 12.61
CA ASP A 129 -8.51 26.04 12.37
C ASP A 129 -7.29 26.84 11.90
N ALA A 130 -7.13 27.00 10.60
CA ALA A 130 -6.03 27.71 9.98
C ALA A 130 -6.50 28.55 8.79
N PRO A 131 -5.92 29.73 8.55
CA PRO A 131 -6.34 30.64 7.47
C PRO A 131 -6.03 30.11 6.06
N ASP A 132 -5.06 29.20 5.94
CA ASP A 132 -4.64 28.54 4.69
C ASP A 132 -5.15 27.09 4.58
N ALA A 133 -6.18 26.76 5.37
CA ALA A 133 -6.78 25.45 5.33
C ALA A 133 -7.54 25.18 4.02
N HIS A 134 -7.36 23.99 3.49
CA HIS A 134 -7.96 23.54 2.23
C HIS A 134 -9.05 22.49 2.47
N SER A 135 -9.97 22.37 1.51
CA SER A 135 -10.91 21.25 1.50
C SER A 135 -10.17 19.92 1.38
N VAL A 136 -10.64 18.92 2.14
CA VAL A 136 -10.07 17.58 2.12
C VAL A 136 -11.01 16.65 1.37
N SER A 137 -10.46 15.92 0.40
CA SER A 137 -11.18 14.88 -0.34
C SER A 137 -10.48 13.54 -0.19
N ILE A 138 -11.24 12.50 0.15
CA ILE A 138 -10.77 11.15 0.46
C ILE A 138 -11.52 10.16 -0.42
N GLU A 139 -10.77 9.31 -1.12
CA GLU A 139 -11.30 8.13 -1.83
C GLU A 139 -10.67 6.88 -1.19
N LYS A 140 -11.47 6.03 -0.55
CA LYS A 140 -11.00 4.87 0.19
C LYS A 140 -11.81 3.62 -0.10
N GLY A 141 -11.13 2.49 -0.35
CA GLY A 141 -11.80 1.21 -0.49
C GLY A 141 -12.30 0.70 0.87
N ALA A 142 -11.40 0.27 1.73
CA ALA A 142 -11.79 -0.33 3.01
C ALA A 142 -10.90 0.07 4.20
N GLY A 143 -11.42 -0.13 5.41
CA GLY A 143 -10.71 0.06 6.66
C GLY A 143 -11.27 1.18 7.54
N THR A 144 -10.42 1.80 8.36
CA THR A 144 -10.85 2.82 9.33
C THR A 144 -10.40 4.21 8.91
N THR A 145 -11.33 5.17 8.91
CA THR A 145 -11.06 6.60 8.74
C THR A 145 -11.46 7.33 10.01
N LEU A 146 -10.50 7.97 10.67
CA LEU A 146 -10.72 8.82 11.83
C LEU A 146 -10.49 10.28 11.42
N VAL A 147 -11.51 11.09 11.51
CA VAL A 147 -11.44 12.54 11.27
C VAL A 147 -11.51 13.24 12.62
N THR A 148 -10.47 13.97 12.98
CA THR A 148 -10.43 14.80 14.19
C THR A 148 -10.64 16.26 13.80
N VAL A 149 -11.61 16.90 14.40
CA VAL A 149 -11.98 18.30 14.11
C VAL A 149 -11.65 19.17 15.30
N ASP A 150 -10.84 20.18 15.09
CA ASP A 150 -10.48 21.16 16.11
C ASP A 150 -11.68 22.08 16.46
N PRO A 151 -11.73 22.62 17.69
CA PRO A 151 -12.73 23.62 18.07
C PRO A 151 -12.67 24.85 17.14
N GLY A 152 -13.83 25.38 16.78
CA GLY A 152 -13.94 26.54 15.87
C GLY A 152 -14.09 26.16 14.39
N VAL A 153 -13.84 24.89 14.01
CA VAL A 153 -14.01 24.42 12.65
C VAL A 153 -15.44 23.88 12.44
N GLU A 154 -16.18 24.49 11.53
CA GLU A 154 -17.46 23.96 11.02
C GLU A 154 -17.18 23.10 9.81
N VAL A 155 -17.74 21.89 9.76
CA VAL A 155 -17.49 20.93 8.68
C VAL A 155 -18.70 20.76 7.79
N VAL A 156 -18.57 21.14 6.51
CA VAL A 156 -19.54 20.77 5.48
C VAL A 156 -19.15 19.40 4.96
N LEU A 157 -19.88 18.40 5.42
CA LEU A 157 -19.64 17.00 5.08
C LEU A 157 -20.40 16.61 3.81
N ARG A 158 -19.69 15.99 2.87
CA ARG A 158 -20.23 15.27 1.73
C ARG A 158 -19.64 13.88 1.71
N ALA A 159 -20.44 12.88 2.03
CA ALA A 159 -19.96 11.51 2.09
C ALA A 159 -20.79 10.61 1.18
N SER A 160 -20.12 9.66 0.53
CA SER A 160 -20.73 8.54 -0.17
C SER A 160 -20.12 7.26 0.42
N VAL A 161 -20.91 6.46 1.08
CA VAL A 161 -20.45 5.29 1.82
C VAL A 161 -21.19 4.05 1.35
N GLY A 162 -20.47 2.92 1.26
CA GLY A 162 -21.11 1.64 0.96
C GLY A 162 -21.92 1.11 2.14
N ASP A 163 -22.85 0.21 1.89
CA ASP A 163 -23.77 -0.36 2.90
C ASP A 163 -23.04 -1.11 4.02
N ASP A 164 -21.85 -1.62 3.75
CA ASP A 164 -20.98 -2.27 4.75
C ASP A 164 -20.12 -1.27 5.56
N ALA A 165 -20.32 0.04 5.36
CA ALA A 165 -19.59 1.07 6.10
C ALA A 165 -20.42 1.63 7.25
N SER A 166 -19.80 1.72 8.45
CA SER A 166 -20.37 2.40 9.60
C SER A 166 -19.86 3.82 9.67
N PHE A 167 -20.75 4.81 9.69
CA PHE A 167 -20.38 6.22 9.76
C PHE A 167 -20.91 6.88 11.03
N VAL A 168 -20.01 7.32 11.89
CA VAL A 168 -20.30 7.79 13.25
C VAL A 168 -19.76 9.20 13.49
N LEU A 169 -20.56 10.04 14.13
CA LEU A 169 -20.14 11.30 14.72
C LEU A 169 -19.97 11.10 16.22
N SER A 170 -18.81 11.46 16.76
CA SER A 170 -18.48 11.37 18.18
C SER A 170 -18.22 12.76 18.77
N HIS A 171 -18.93 13.11 19.84
CA HIS A 171 -18.73 14.34 20.59
C HIS A 171 -18.97 14.09 22.07
N ASP A 172 -18.02 14.41 22.95
CA ASP A 172 -18.11 14.27 24.40
C ASP A 172 -18.65 12.91 24.87
N ASP A 173 -18.13 11.79 24.30
CA ASP A 173 -18.54 10.39 24.54
C ASP A 173 -19.98 10.04 24.05
N GLU A 174 -20.65 10.94 23.37
CA GLU A 174 -21.90 10.67 22.68
C GLU A 174 -21.67 10.29 21.24
N TRP A 175 -22.40 9.28 20.76
CA TRP A 175 -22.21 8.68 19.43
C TRP A 175 -23.50 8.75 18.63
N THR A 176 -23.43 9.34 17.44
CA THR A 176 -24.56 9.44 16.52
C THR A 176 -24.20 8.74 15.20
N LEU A 177 -25.02 7.79 14.77
CA LEU A 177 -24.90 7.16 13.45
C LEU A 177 -25.40 8.14 12.39
N LEU A 178 -24.53 8.54 11.47
CA LEU A 178 -24.87 9.47 10.38
C LEU A 178 -25.52 8.74 9.21
N ALA A 179 -25.16 7.47 8.96
CA ALA A 179 -25.71 6.68 7.87
C ALA A 179 -27.23 6.41 8.00
N ASP A 180 -27.76 6.40 9.24
CA ASP A 180 -29.17 6.22 9.54
C ASP A 180 -29.88 7.56 9.83
N GLY A 181 -29.18 8.68 9.66
CA GLY A 181 -29.68 10.01 9.98
C GLY A 181 -30.63 10.59 8.93
N PRO A 182 -31.30 11.71 9.26
CA PRO A 182 -32.25 12.36 8.34
C PRO A 182 -31.62 12.92 7.07
N ASP A 183 -30.31 13.13 7.07
CA ASP A 183 -29.53 13.66 5.95
C ASP A 183 -28.97 12.55 5.05
N ALA A 184 -29.21 11.28 5.41
CA ALA A 184 -28.79 10.12 4.62
C ALA A 184 -29.79 9.85 3.49
N ARG A 185 -29.27 9.62 2.27
CA ARG A 185 -30.05 9.32 1.08
C ARG A 185 -29.43 8.13 0.36
N SER A 186 -30.26 7.26 -0.20
CA SER A 186 -29.76 6.18 -1.07
C SER A 186 -29.13 6.79 -2.33
N ASP A 187 -27.88 6.41 -2.62
CA ASP A 187 -27.09 6.79 -3.79
C ASP A 187 -26.78 5.57 -4.66
N GLY A 188 -27.83 4.84 -5.02
CA GLY A 188 -27.73 3.60 -5.79
C GLY A 188 -28.08 2.35 -4.96
N PRO A 189 -27.83 1.15 -5.52
CA PRO A 189 -28.26 -0.10 -4.89
C PRO A 189 -27.52 -0.45 -3.59
N ASP A 190 -26.25 -0.01 -3.44
CA ASP A 190 -25.37 -0.44 -2.34
C ASP A 190 -24.60 0.74 -1.72
N ARG A 191 -25.17 1.97 -1.80
CA ARG A 191 -24.49 3.18 -1.29
C ARG A 191 -25.46 4.16 -0.64
N THR A 192 -24.96 4.85 0.36
CA THR A 192 -25.64 5.93 1.07
C THR A 192 -24.87 7.24 0.92
N ALA A 193 -25.51 8.27 0.38
CA ALA A 193 -24.98 9.63 0.35
C ALA A 193 -25.45 10.39 1.60
N ILE A 194 -24.54 11.14 2.19
CA ILE A 194 -24.78 11.98 3.37
C ILE A 194 -24.29 13.37 3.04
N GLU A 195 -25.17 14.37 3.14
CA GLU A 195 -24.79 15.78 2.99
C GLU A 195 -25.34 16.56 4.19
N THR A 196 -24.44 16.94 5.10
CA THR A 196 -24.82 17.64 6.33
C THR A 196 -23.74 18.64 6.75
N THR A 197 -24.12 19.60 7.60
CA THR A 197 -23.18 20.52 8.21
C THR A 197 -23.04 20.19 9.68
N ILE A 198 -21.82 19.85 10.08
CA ILE A 198 -21.46 19.55 11.47
C ILE A 198 -20.98 20.87 12.09
N ALA A 199 -21.76 21.37 13.05
CA ALA A 199 -21.43 22.61 13.76
C ALA A 199 -20.13 22.48 14.56
N SER A 200 -19.38 23.57 14.62
CA SER A 200 -18.16 23.65 15.43
C SER A 200 -18.46 23.56 16.93
N VAL A 201 -17.49 23.06 17.68
CA VAL A 201 -17.51 23.21 19.15
C VAL A 201 -17.02 24.60 19.52
N GLY A 202 -17.93 25.45 20.00
CA GLY A 202 -17.68 26.87 20.28
C GLY A 202 -17.99 27.79 19.08
N PRO A 203 -17.51 29.05 19.11
CA PRO A 203 -17.76 29.99 18.01
C PRO A 203 -17.05 29.53 16.73
N THR A 204 -17.79 29.50 15.61
CA THR A 204 -17.23 29.15 14.30
C THR A 204 -16.23 30.19 13.83
N THR A 205 -15.01 29.77 13.56
CA THR A 205 -13.90 30.59 13.05
C THR A 205 -13.67 30.31 11.57
N THR A 206 -13.71 29.03 11.18
CA THR A 206 -13.51 28.59 9.79
C THR A 206 -14.56 27.55 9.38
N GLN A 207 -14.86 27.51 8.07
CA GLN A 207 -15.69 26.48 7.48
C GLN A 207 -14.85 25.64 6.51
N GLN A 208 -14.89 24.32 6.68
CA GLN A 208 -14.11 23.36 5.90
C GLN A 208 -15.02 22.37 5.19
N VAL A 209 -14.70 22.08 3.94
CA VAL A 209 -15.41 21.05 3.17
C VAL A 209 -14.63 19.73 3.29
N LEU A 210 -15.31 18.70 3.77
CA LEU A 210 -14.81 17.34 3.85
C LEU A 210 -15.62 16.46 2.91
N THR A 211 -14.95 15.89 1.90
CA THR A 211 -15.55 14.91 0.98
C THR A 211 -14.97 13.54 1.29
N VAL A 212 -15.83 12.55 1.55
CA VAL A 212 -15.44 11.18 1.86
C VAL A 212 -16.18 10.23 0.91
N ASP A 213 -15.42 9.44 0.18
CA ASP A 213 -15.91 8.31 -0.59
C ASP A 213 -15.24 7.04 -0.05
N GLN A 214 -16.00 6.18 0.65
CA GLN A 214 -15.48 4.95 1.24
C GLN A 214 -16.43 3.78 1.00
N GLU A 215 -15.89 2.67 0.46
CA GLU A 215 -16.69 1.51 0.10
C GLU A 215 -17.11 0.68 1.33
N SER A 216 -16.21 0.50 2.29
CA SER A 216 -16.51 -0.35 3.46
C SER A 216 -15.66 0.00 4.69
N GLY A 217 -16.11 -0.45 5.87
CA GLY A 217 -15.38 -0.32 7.12
C GLY A 217 -15.95 0.75 8.05
N TYR A 218 -15.10 1.48 8.78
CA TYR A 218 -15.51 2.37 9.85
C TYR A 218 -15.03 3.79 9.62
N ILE A 219 -15.95 4.76 9.71
CA ILE A 219 -15.65 6.19 9.61
C ILE A 219 -16.11 6.85 10.89
N GLU A 220 -15.22 7.56 11.55
CA GLU A 220 -15.53 8.34 12.75
C GLU A 220 -15.12 9.80 12.54
N ILE A 221 -16.06 10.72 12.75
CA ILE A 221 -15.76 12.13 12.90
C ILE A 221 -15.81 12.46 14.39
N ARG A 222 -14.68 12.87 14.94
CA ARG A 222 -14.53 13.23 16.35
C ARG A 222 -14.36 14.73 16.51
N LEU A 223 -15.31 15.36 17.18
CA LEU A 223 -15.22 16.76 17.53
C LEU A 223 -14.42 16.90 18.85
N LEU A 224 -13.36 17.69 18.82
CA LEU A 224 -12.59 17.98 20.03
C LEU A 224 -13.30 19.06 20.85
N GLY A 225 -13.60 18.75 22.12
CA GLY A 225 -14.09 19.73 23.08
C GLY A 225 -13.01 20.77 23.40
N THR A 226 -13.42 22.00 23.67
CA THR A 226 -12.50 22.99 24.25
C THR A 226 -12.02 22.49 25.62
N LYS A 227 -10.70 22.28 25.80
CA LYS A 227 -10.14 21.93 27.11
C LYS A 227 -10.63 22.96 28.14
N ARG A 228 -11.52 22.54 29.03
CA ARG A 228 -11.77 23.34 30.25
C ARG A 228 -10.47 23.35 31.05
N THR A 229 -9.77 24.44 31.01
CA THR A 229 -8.68 24.68 31.94
C THR A 229 -9.34 24.80 33.33
N HIS A 230 -9.23 23.73 34.12
CA HIS A 230 -9.55 23.86 35.56
C HIS A 230 -8.46 24.71 36.16
N GLU A 231 -8.81 26.02 36.42
CA GLU A 231 -8.11 26.85 37.36
C GLU A 231 -8.42 26.41 38.80
#